data_36a925e3bc845b6f19f0b7fd9f86d8ae
#
_entry.id   36a925e3bc845b6f19f0b7fd9f86d8ae
#
_cell.length_a   1.000
_cell.length_b   1.000
_cell.length_c   1.000
_cell.angle_alpha   90.00
_cell.angle_beta   90.00
_cell.angle_gamma   90.00
#
_symmetry.space_group_name_H-M   'P 1'
#
loop_
_entity.id
_entity.type
_entity.pdbx_description
1 polymer ?
#
loop_
_entity_poly.entity_id
_entity_poly.type
_entity_poly.pdbx_seq_one_letter_code
_entity_poly.pdbx_strand_id
1 'polypeptide(L)'
;LILPSFSMNRLTEELGIPEFKDTDPEFYKSKTPTATFANEIKKRIEHIAKYTNRPIYISVSTNEAVKDLLKDHLYTEGLLMRYSAKPYDNLAIMRRNYENTYLLDYLYESFYPETLTNVCLDLKGVKMLSIYYVPAFKSLLQFYKESGDVTHYDKLHALLESIIKKADYYNEEVRERYLKSINF
;
A
#
# COMPACT_ATOMS: atom_id res chain seq x y z
N LEU A 1 -9.45 -3.03 3.31
CA LEU A 1 -10.89 -2.92 3.59
C LEU A 1 -11.17 -3.60 4.93
N ILE A 2 -11.43 -2.81 5.98
CA ILE A 2 -11.88 -3.36 7.27
C ILE A 2 -13.36 -3.64 7.10
N LEU A 3 -13.71 -4.91 6.90
CA LEU A 3 -15.11 -5.31 6.79
C LEU A 3 -15.65 -5.64 8.19
N PRO A 4 -16.64 -4.90 8.72
CA PRO A 4 -17.43 -5.36 9.85
C PRO A 4 -18.02 -6.74 9.56
N SER A 5 -18.44 -7.51 10.58
CA SER A 5 -18.99 -8.87 10.39
C SER A 5 -20.14 -8.91 9.40
N PHE A 6 -21.00 -7.92 9.47
CA PHE A 6 -22.12 -7.77 8.54
C PHE A 6 -21.68 -7.69 7.07
N SER A 7 -20.58 -6.95 6.80
CA SER A 7 -20.03 -6.85 5.46
C SER A 7 -19.33 -8.13 5.02
N MET A 8 -18.80 -8.94 5.96
CA MET A 8 -18.14 -10.19 5.63
C MET A 8 -19.15 -11.25 5.16
N ASN A 9 -20.29 -11.39 5.84
CA ASN A 9 -21.32 -12.33 5.44
C ASN A 9 -21.90 -11.99 4.06
N ARG A 10 -22.18 -10.71 3.81
CA ARG A 10 -22.59 -10.25 2.49
C ARG A 10 -21.54 -10.53 1.42
N LEU A 11 -20.27 -10.29 1.72
CA LEU A 11 -19.17 -10.56 0.78
C LEU A 11 -19.06 -12.05 0.48
N THR A 12 -19.16 -12.94 1.48
CA THR A 12 -19.13 -14.39 1.26
C THR A 12 -20.30 -14.87 0.43
N GLU A 13 -21.51 -14.31 0.65
CA GLU A 13 -22.68 -14.57 -0.17
C GLU A 13 -22.49 -14.10 -1.62
N GLU A 14 -22.05 -12.86 -1.84
CA GLU A 14 -21.77 -12.31 -3.18
C GLU A 14 -20.66 -13.09 -3.93
N LEU A 15 -19.70 -13.65 -3.22
CA LEU A 15 -18.64 -14.48 -3.78
C LEU A 15 -19.05 -15.95 -3.99
N GLY A 16 -20.19 -16.38 -3.42
CA GLY A 16 -20.62 -17.78 -3.44
C GLY A 16 -19.67 -18.69 -2.66
N ILE A 17 -19.06 -18.21 -1.60
CA ILE A 17 -18.12 -18.95 -0.75
C ILE A 17 -18.74 -19.23 0.64
N PRO A 18 -18.25 -20.24 1.39
CA PRO A 18 -18.75 -20.52 2.72
C PRO A 18 -18.69 -19.33 3.66
N GLU A 19 -19.69 -19.19 4.52
CA GLU A 19 -19.74 -18.15 5.54
C GLU A 19 -18.52 -18.23 6.49
N PHE A 20 -17.99 -17.07 6.87
CA PHE A 20 -16.92 -16.98 7.85
C PHE A 20 -17.50 -16.97 9.27
N LYS A 21 -17.29 -18.05 10.04
CA LYS A 21 -17.89 -18.25 11.37
C LYS A 21 -16.90 -18.11 12.54
N ASP A 22 -15.62 -18.03 12.25
CA ASP A 22 -14.56 -18.04 13.26
C ASP A 22 -14.14 -16.61 13.68
N THR A 23 -15.14 -15.79 14.04
CA THR A 23 -14.88 -14.42 14.51
C THR A 23 -14.66 -14.41 16.02
N ASP A 24 -13.52 -13.87 16.47
CA ASP A 24 -13.27 -13.62 17.89
C ASP A 24 -14.30 -12.60 18.43
N PRO A 25 -15.04 -12.93 19.51
CA PRO A 25 -16.02 -12.01 20.12
C PRO A 25 -15.43 -10.67 20.55
N GLU A 26 -14.13 -10.61 20.88
CA GLU A 26 -13.45 -9.38 21.29
C GLU A 26 -13.11 -8.47 20.10
N PHE A 27 -13.14 -8.99 18.87
CA PHE A 27 -12.88 -8.21 17.66
C PHE A 27 -13.76 -6.96 17.54
N TYR A 28 -15.04 -7.09 17.89
CA TYR A 28 -15.99 -5.97 17.78
C TYR A 28 -15.99 -5.02 18.98
N LYS A 29 -15.38 -5.43 20.10
CA LYS A 29 -15.32 -4.61 21.31
C LYS A 29 -14.14 -3.65 21.32
N SER A 30 -13.09 -3.97 20.58
CA SER A 30 -11.88 -3.15 20.52
C SER A 30 -12.07 -1.94 19.61
N LYS A 31 -11.85 -0.74 20.16
CA LYS A 31 -11.84 0.52 19.41
C LYS A 31 -10.48 0.83 18.78
N THR A 32 -9.44 0.09 19.15
CA THR A 32 -8.07 0.29 18.66
C THR A 32 -7.59 -0.97 17.93
N PRO A 33 -6.78 -0.83 16.87
CA PRO A 33 -6.16 -1.97 16.20
C PRO A 33 -5.24 -2.71 17.17
N THR A 34 -5.71 -3.84 17.68
CA THR A 34 -4.96 -4.74 18.56
C THR A 34 -4.41 -5.93 17.76
N ALA A 35 -3.58 -6.75 18.40
CA ALA A 35 -3.15 -8.01 17.82
C ALA A 35 -4.34 -8.91 17.45
N THR A 36 -5.40 -8.92 18.29
CA THR A 36 -6.67 -9.60 17.98
C THR A 36 -7.28 -9.11 16.68
N PHE A 37 -7.34 -7.77 16.47
CA PHE A 37 -7.85 -7.19 15.24
C PHE A 37 -7.04 -7.64 14.01
N ALA A 38 -5.72 -7.58 14.08
CA ALA A 38 -4.84 -7.97 12.97
C ALA A 38 -4.99 -9.47 12.64
N ASN A 39 -5.07 -10.33 13.65
CA ASN A 39 -5.31 -11.76 13.47
C ASN A 39 -6.67 -12.06 12.82
N GLU A 40 -7.73 -11.34 13.22
CA GLU A 40 -9.04 -11.50 12.60
C GLU A 40 -9.04 -11.09 11.12
N ILE A 41 -8.38 -9.99 10.77
CA ILE A 41 -8.24 -9.59 9.37
C ILE A 41 -7.47 -10.64 8.56
N LYS A 42 -6.39 -11.18 9.12
CA LYS A 42 -5.64 -12.29 8.50
C LYS A 42 -6.53 -13.50 8.23
N LYS A 43 -7.24 -14.00 9.23
CA LYS A 43 -8.16 -15.15 9.09
C LYS A 43 -9.19 -14.93 7.97
N ARG A 44 -9.74 -13.73 7.86
CA ARG A 44 -10.72 -13.38 6.81
C ARG A 44 -10.13 -13.37 5.42
N ILE A 45 -8.92 -12.82 5.27
CA ILE A 45 -8.18 -12.84 4.00
C ILE A 45 -7.88 -14.26 3.59
N GLU A 46 -7.37 -15.09 4.51
CA GLU A 46 -7.07 -16.50 4.26
C GLU A 46 -8.32 -17.31 3.92
N HIS A 47 -9.45 -17.04 4.59
CA HIS A 47 -10.72 -17.66 4.27
C HIS A 47 -11.16 -17.34 2.83
N ILE A 48 -11.16 -16.07 2.46
CA ILE A 48 -11.52 -15.66 1.09
C ILE A 48 -10.57 -16.30 0.09
N ALA A 49 -9.27 -16.25 0.33
CA ALA A 49 -8.26 -16.80 -0.56
C ALA A 49 -8.38 -18.33 -0.76
N LYS A 50 -8.88 -19.03 0.26
CA LYS A 50 -9.09 -20.47 0.20
C LYS A 50 -10.20 -20.88 -0.76
N TYR A 51 -11.25 -20.07 -0.88
CA TYR A 51 -12.48 -20.43 -1.59
C TYR A 51 -12.71 -19.64 -2.88
N THR A 52 -11.83 -18.68 -3.22
CA THR A 52 -11.95 -17.92 -4.46
C THR A 52 -10.60 -17.77 -5.16
N ASN A 53 -10.63 -17.75 -6.50
CA ASN A 53 -9.47 -17.43 -7.33
C ASN A 53 -9.37 -15.92 -7.65
N ARG A 54 -10.28 -15.09 -7.09
CA ARG A 54 -10.22 -13.65 -7.31
C ARG A 54 -9.01 -13.05 -6.61
N PRO A 55 -8.31 -12.12 -7.24
CA PRO A 55 -7.19 -11.45 -6.60
C PRO A 55 -7.66 -10.63 -5.39
N ILE A 56 -6.93 -10.74 -4.28
CA ILE A 56 -7.19 -9.97 -3.07
C ILE A 56 -6.13 -8.89 -2.97
N TYR A 57 -6.56 -7.65 -2.82
CA TYR A 57 -5.67 -6.50 -2.69
C TYR A 57 -5.86 -5.82 -1.34
N ILE A 58 -4.75 -5.37 -0.79
CA ILE A 58 -4.66 -4.62 0.46
C ILE A 58 -4.00 -3.28 0.17
N SER A 59 -4.53 -2.19 0.70
CA SER A 59 -3.92 -0.87 0.54
C SER A 59 -2.57 -0.80 1.24
N VAL A 60 -1.60 -0.09 0.67
CA VAL A 60 -0.32 0.23 1.33
C VAL A 60 -0.51 1.02 2.62
N SER A 61 -1.65 1.72 2.79
CA SER A 61 -2.03 2.44 4.01
C SER A 61 -2.66 1.57 5.10
N THR A 62 -2.79 0.25 4.87
CA THR A 62 -3.31 -0.67 5.88
C THR A 62 -2.41 -0.70 7.12
N ASN A 63 -3.02 -0.92 8.28
CA ASN A 63 -2.33 -1.02 9.57
C ASN A 63 -1.11 -1.97 9.51
N GLU A 64 0.03 -1.51 10.06
CA GLU A 64 1.29 -2.26 10.02
C GLU A 64 1.17 -3.65 10.64
N ALA A 65 0.44 -3.79 11.78
CA ALA A 65 0.27 -5.10 12.41
C ALA A 65 -0.40 -6.14 11.50
N VAL A 66 -1.31 -5.70 10.61
CA VAL A 66 -1.91 -6.59 9.60
C VAL A 66 -0.89 -6.93 8.52
N LYS A 67 -0.12 -5.94 8.06
CA LYS A 67 0.93 -6.14 7.04
C LYS A 67 2.02 -7.07 7.56
N ASP A 68 2.46 -6.91 8.79
CA ASP A 68 3.48 -7.77 9.42
C ASP A 68 3.04 -9.24 9.51
N LEU A 69 1.77 -9.49 9.86
CA LEU A 69 1.23 -10.85 9.91
C LEU A 69 1.10 -11.52 8.52
N LEU A 70 1.05 -10.72 7.47
CA LEU A 70 0.86 -11.19 6.09
C LEU A 70 2.11 -10.98 5.22
N LYS A 71 3.20 -10.46 5.76
CA LYS A 71 4.37 -9.98 5.01
C LYS A 71 4.92 -10.97 3.98
N ASP A 72 4.93 -12.27 4.31
CA ASP A 72 5.45 -13.32 3.43
C ASP A 72 4.49 -13.67 2.27
N HIS A 73 3.29 -13.08 2.28
CA HIS A 73 2.22 -13.29 1.32
C HIS A 73 1.75 -11.99 0.64
N LEU A 74 2.40 -10.86 0.92
CA LEU A 74 2.06 -9.57 0.34
C LEU A 74 3.10 -9.14 -0.70
N TYR A 75 2.63 -8.90 -1.90
CA TYR A 75 3.44 -8.51 -3.06
C TYR A 75 2.96 -7.17 -3.57
N THR A 76 3.81 -6.15 -3.52
CA THR A 76 3.48 -4.79 -3.92
C THR A 76 3.29 -4.70 -5.44
N GLU A 77 2.16 -4.15 -5.88
CA GLU A 77 1.85 -3.87 -7.29
C GLU A 77 1.61 -2.36 -7.53
N GLY A 78 2.34 -1.52 -6.81
CA GLY A 78 2.16 -0.07 -6.75
C GLY A 78 1.54 0.35 -5.42
N LEU A 79 0.44 1.11 -5.44
CA LEU A 79 -0.26 1.55 -4.20
C LEU A 79 -1.14 0.47 -3.56
N LEU A 80 -1.18 -0.71 -4.15
CA LEU A 80 -1.85 -1.87 -3.63
C LEU A 80 -0.85 -3.02 -3.46
N MET A 81 -1.10 -3.85 -2.46
CA MET A 81 -0.37 -5.09 -2.22
C MET A 81 -1.30 -6.26 -2.52
N ARG A 82 -0.89 -7.14 -3.42
CA ARG A 82 -1.60 -8.37 -3.71
C ARG A 82 -1.28 -9.42 -2.66
N TYR A 83 -2.31 -10.03 -2.10
CA TYR A 83 -2.16 -11.25 -1.30
C TYR A 83 -2.01 -12.47 -2.21
N SER A 84 -0.98 -13.28 -1.96
CA SER A 84 -0.80 -14.57 -2.62
C SER A 84 -0.26 -15.60 -1.64
N ALA A 85 -0.94 -16.75 -1.52
CA ALA A 85 -0.47 -17.88 -0.71
C ALA A 85 0.75 -18.60 -1.33
N LYS A 86 1.08 -18.30 -2.58
CA LYS A 86 2.23 -18.86 -3.31
C LYS A 86 3.18 -17.73 -3.71
N PRO A 87 4.47 -18.02 -3.90
CA PRO A 87 5.41 -17.04 -4.44
C PRO A 87 4.86 -16.41 -5.72
N TYR A 88 4.98 -15.11 -5.84
CA TYR A 88 4.40 -14.31 -6.91
C TYR A 88 5.39 -13.25 -7.38
N ASP A 89 5.70 -13.26 -8.67
CA ASP A 89 6.54 -12.22 -9.27
C ASP A 89 5.70 -10.97 -9.57
N ASN A 90 5.91 -9.96 -8.74
CA ASN A 90 5.21 -8.67 -8.85
C ASN A 90 6.03 -7.61 -9.61
N LEU A 91 7.31 -7.84 -9.86
CA LEU A 91 8.19 -6.82 -10.43
C LEU A 91 7.80 -6.44 -11.86
N ALA A 92 7.41 -7.43 -12.67
CA ALA A 92 6.95 -7.16 -14.04
C ALA A 92 5.70 -6.26 -14.07
N ILE A 93 4.77 -6.47 -13.13
CA ILE A 93 3.56 -5.64 -13.01
C ILE A 93 3.91 -4.25 -12.49
N MET A 94 4.78 -4.16 -11.49
CA MET A 94 5.24 -2.87 -10.97
C MET A 94 5.95 -2.04 -12.03
N ARG A 95 6.84 -2.66 -12.81
CA ARG A 95 7.50 -2.01 -13.95
C ARG A 95 6.48 -1.46 -14.93
N ARG A 96 5.58 -2.30 -15.41
CA ARG A 96 4.52 -1.88 -16.34
C ARG A 96 3.69 -0.73 -15.77
N ASN A 97 3.32 -0.80 -14.50
CA ASN A 97 2.52 0.24 -13.85
C ASN A 97 3.30 1.55 -13.75
N TYR A 98 4.55 1.51 -13.35
CA TYR A 98 5.41 2.67 -13.22
C TYR A 98 5.77 3.28 -14.58
N GLU A 99 6.20 2.45 -15.53
CA GLU A 99 6.70 2.92 -16.82
C GLU A 99 5.59 3.35 -17.80
N ASN A 100 4.38 2.76 -17.70
CA ASN A 100 3.37 2.88 -18.75
C ASN A 100 1.96 3.22 -18.26
N THR A 101 1.65 3.07 -16.97
CA THR A 101 0.27 3.19 -16.49
C THR A 101 0.05 4.41 -15.62
N TYR A 102 0.96 4.70 -14.70
CA TYR A 102 0.81 5.80 -13.77
C TYR A 102 1.17 7.14 -14.41
N LEU A 103 0.28 8.11 -14.24
CA LEU A 103 0.53 9.51 -14.57
C LEU A 103 1.20 10.16 -13.36
N LEU A 104 2.54 10.21 -13.35
CA LEU A 104 3.32 10.67 -12.21
C LEU A 104 3.79 12.13 -12.32
N ASP A 105 3.46 12.82 -13.41
CA ASP A 105 3.94 14.17 -13.70
C ASP A 105 3.66 15.15 -12.57
N TYR A 106 2.48 15.09 -11.96
CA TYR A 106 2.09 15.94 -10.83
C TYR A 106 2.81 15.60 -9.50
N LEU A 107 3.52 14.49 -9.42
CA LEU A 107 4.39 14.20 -8.28
C LEU A 107 5.74 14.91 -8.38
N TYR A 108 6.19 15.20 -9.60
CA TYR A 108 7.41 15.97 -9.85
C TYR A 108 7.21 17.46 -9.69
N GLU A 109 6.06 17.98 -10.12
CA GLU A 109 5.73 19.40 -10.14
C GLU A 109 4.96 19.84 -8.88
N SER A 110 5.02 21.13 -8.55
CA SER A 110 4.07 21.73 -7.60
C SER A 110 2.75 21.91 -8.32
N PHE A 111 1.95 20.86 -8.33
CA PHE A 111 0.76 20.74 -9.19
C PHE A 111 -0.39 21.71 -8.86
N TYR A 112 -0.30 22.42 -7.75
CA TYR A 112 -1.36 23.31 -7.33
C TYR A 112 -0.94 24.75 -7.62
N PRO A 113 -1.47 25.37 -8.70
CA PRO A 113 -1.36 26.81 -8.85
C PRO A 113 -1.96 27.48 -7.62
N GLU A 114 -1.35 28.55 -7.14
CA GLU A 114 -1.80 29.33 -5.96
C GLU A 114 -3.30 29.71 -6.05
N THR A 115 -3.84 29.75 -7.24
CA THR A 115 -5.26 30.01 -7.55
C THR A 115 -6.23 28.92 -7.09
N LEU A 116 -5.77 27.69 -6.83
CA LEU A 116 -6.60 26.60 -6.32
C LEU A 116 -6.64 26.53 -4.79
N THR A 117 -5.93 27.36 -4.08
CA THR A 117 -5.93 27.42 -2.60
C THR A 117 -7.29 27.78 -2.01
N ASN A 118 -8.21 28.30 -2.80
CA ASN A 118 -9.59 28.64 -2.41
C ASN A 118 -10.61 27.52 -2.63
N VAL A 119 -10.23 26.41 -3.26
CA VAL A 119 -11.07 25.23 -3.37
C VAL A 119 -10.67 24.28 -2.26
N CYS A 120 -11.63 23.84 -1.45
CA CYS A 120 -11.50 23.02 -0.23
C CYS A 120 -10.73 21.68 -0.39
N LEU A 121 -9.63 21.66 -1.12
CA LEU A 121 -8.70 20.54 -1.16
C LEU A 121 -7.71 20.70 -0.02
N ASP A 122 -7.76 19.82 0.94
CA ASP A 122 -6.73 19.69 1.98
C ASP A 122 -5.40 19.27 1.32
N LEU A 123 -4.62 20.29 0.91
CA LEU A 123 -3.31 20.10 0.29
C LEU A 123 -2.35 19.29 1.18
N LYS A 124 -2.52 19.38 2.50
CA LYS A 124 -1.75 18.57 3.45
C LYS A 124 -2.10 17.09 3.29
N GLY A 125 -3.39 16.76 3.14
CA GLY A 125 -3.84 15.39 2.90
C GLY A 125 -3.25 14.79 1.62
N VAL A 126 -3.23 15.55 0.53
CA VAL A 126 -2.64 15.09 -0.74
C VAL A 126 -1.13 14.86 -0.62
N LYS A 127 -0.39 15.81 -0.03
CA LYS A 127 1.05 15.66 0.23
C LYS A 127 1.33 14.47 1.16
N MET A 128 0.51 14.28 2.19
CA MET A 128 0.60 13.13 3.09
C MET A 128 0.39 11.80 2.36
N LEU A 129 -0.56 11.73 1.44
CA LEU A 129 -0.82 10.52 0.67
C LEU A 129 0.32 10.19 -0.31
N SER A 130 1.03 11.19 -0.82
CA SER A 130 2.14 11.00 -1.75
C SER A 130 3.28 10.16 -1.14
N ILE A 131 3.47 10.20 0.18
CA ILE A 131 4.53 9.41 0.85
C ILE A 131 4.34 7.90 0.68
N TYR A 132 3.12 7.42 0.44
CA TYR A 132 2.86 5.99 0.21
C TYR A 132 3.47 5.45 -1.09
N TYR A 133 3.88 6.32 -2.02
CA TYR A 133 4.65 5.88 -3.19
C TYR A 133 6.06 5.39 -2.81
N VAL A 134 6.64 5.88 -1.71
CA VAL A 134 7.99 5.50 -1.29
C VAL A 134 8.09 4.00 -0.97
N PRO A 135 7.34 3.43 0.00
CA PRO A 135 7.37 2.00 0.23
C PRO A 135 6.84 1.19 -0.95
N ALA A 136 5.89 1.75 -1.73
CA ALA A 136 5.32 1.09 -2.88
C ALA A 136 6.35 0.82 -3.99
N PHE A 137 7.25 1.74 -4.25
CA PHE A 137 8.23 1.64 -5.34
C PHE A 137 9.64 1.25 -4.90
N LYS A 138 9.87 1.04 -3.60
CA LYS A 138 11.20 0.69 -3.09
C LYS A 138 11.77 -0.59 -3.71
N SER A 139 10.97 -1.64 -3.83
CA SER A 139 11.42 -2.91 -4.43
C SER A 139 11.73 -2.77 -5.92
N LEU A 140 11.01 -1.89 -6.62
CA LEU A 140 11.29 -1.58 -8.03
C LEU A 140 12.58 -0.78 -8.15
N LEU A 141 12.83 0.17 -7.27
CA LEU A 141 14.09 0.93 -7.22
C LEU A 141 15.29 -0.01 -7.02
N GLN A 142 15.16 -0.94 -6.07
CA GLN A 142 16.19 -1.96 -5.83
C GLN A 142 16.42 -2.84 -7.06
N PHE A 143 15.36 -3.27 -7.72
CA PHE A 143 15.45 -4.05 -8.96
C PHE A 143 16.22 -3.30 -10.06
N TYR A 144 15.94 -2.02 -10.30
CA TYR A 144 16.69 -1.22 -11.29
C TYR A 144 18.18 -1.10 -10.92
N LYS A 145 18.50 -0.92 -9.64
CA LYS A 145 19.89 -0.91 -9.18
C LYS A 145 20.59 -2.23 -9.46
N GLU A 146 19.99 -3.35 -9.09
CA GLU A 146 20.55 -4.69 -9.23
C GLU A 146 20.69 -5.12 -10.70
N SER A 147 19.76 -4.68 -11.55
CA SER A 147 19.80 -4.95 -12.99
C SER A 147 20.75 -4.05 -13.77
N GLY A 148 21.30 -3.01 -13.14
CA GLY A 148 22.17 -2.02 -13.80
C GLY A 148 21.41 -1.05 -14.71
N ASP A 149 20.10 -0.94 -14.58
CA ASP A 149 19.27 0.03 -15.31
C ASP A 149 19.35 1.42 -14.66
N VAL A 150 20.48 2.09 -14.90
CA VAL A 150 20.82 3.39 -14.31
C VAL A 150 19.77 4.45 -14.66
N THR A 151 19.26 4.45 -15.87
CA THR A 151 18.30 5.47 -16.34
C THR A 151 16.99 5.42 -15.55
N HIS A 152 16.40 4.24 -15.38
CA HIS A 152 15.17 4.09 -14.60
C HIS A 152 15.43 4.23 -13.10
N TYR A 153 16.59 3.78 -12.62
CA TYR A 153 16.99 3.99 -11.24
C TYR A 153 17.05 5.47 -10.88
N ASP A 154 17.82 6.26 -11.63
CA ASP A 154 17.98 7.69 -11.34
C ASP A 154 16.67 8.45 -11.40
N LYS A 155 15.83 8.15 -12.39
CA LYS A 155 14.51 8.76 -12.54
C LYS A 155 13.59 8.43 -11.37
N LEU A 156 13.52 7.16 -10.98
CA LEU A 156 12.66 6.73 -9.87
C LEU A 156 13.21 7.23 -8.52
N HIS A 157 14.53 7.18 -8.32
CA HIS A 157 15.17 7.70 -7.12
C HIS A 157 14.90 9.19 -6.93
N ALA A 158 15.08 10.00 -7.98
CA ALA A 158 14.79 11.44 -7.95
C ALA A 158 13.32 11.74 -7.61
N LEU A 159 12.39 10.94 -8.15
CA LEU A 159 10.97 11.06 -7.81
C LEU A 159 10.73 10.80 -6.32
N LEU A 160 11.22 9.67 -5.80
CA LEU A 160 10.99 9.29 -4.40
C LEU A 160 11.66 10.29 -3.44
N GLU A 161 12.86 10.73 -3.76
CA GLU A 161 13.56 11.77 -3.00
C GLU A 161 12.76 13.09 -2.98
N SER A 162 12.22 13.51 -4.13
CA SER A 162 11.36 14.70 -4.23
C SER A 162 10.10 14.57 -3.36
N ILE A 163 9.43 13.42 -3.41
CA ILE A 163 8.24 13.14 -2.57
C ILE A 163 8.60 13.27 -1.08
N ILE A 164 9.71 12.65 -0.65
CA ILE A 164 10.14 12.69 0.75
C ILE A 164 10.47 14.12 1.19
N LYS A 165 11.19 14.88 0.37
CA LYS A 165 11.56 16.28 0.68
C LYS A 165 10.34 17.19 0.75
N LYS A 166 9.32 16.97 -0.09
CA LYS A 166 8.05 17.73 -0.09
C LYS A 166 7.09 17.34 1.03
N ALA A 167 7.35 16.22 1.72
CA ALA A 167 6.53 15.72 2.82
C ALA A 167 6.80 16.49 4.13
N ASP A 168 6.61 17.81 4.11
CA ASP A 168 6.81 18.74 5.22
C ASP A 168 5.90 18.46 6.44
N TYR A 169 4.85 17.68 6.25
CA TYR A 169 3.95 17.20 7.30
C TYR A 169 4.64 16.23 8.28
N TYR A 170 5.64 15.47 7.82
CA TYR A 170 6.40 14.56 8.67
C TYR A 170 7.58 15.30 9.31
N ASN A 171 7.89 14.94 10.57
CA ASN A 171 9.08 15.46 11.23
C ASN A 171 10.36 15.03 10.52
N GLU A 172 11.47 15.70 10.82
CA GLU A 172 12.76 15.49 10.16
C GLU A 172 13.27 14.04 10.32
N GLU A 173 13.12 13.46 11.50
CA GLU A 173 13.54 12.08 11.79
C GLU A 173 12.83 11.06 10.88
N VAL A 174 11.52 11.23 10.66
CA VAL A 174 10.74 10.37 9.77
C VAL A 174 11.19 10.55 8.33
N ARG A 175 11.40 11.78 7.87
CA ARG A 175 11.90 12.04 6.50
C ARG A 175 13.28 11.47 6.28
N GLU A 176 14.21 11.61 7.22
CA GLU A 176 15.54 11.01 7.15
C GLU A 176 15.48 9.48 7.09
N ARG A 177 14.59 8.85 7.85
CA ARG A 177 14.38 7.40 7.80
C ARG A 177 13.92 6.94 6.42
N TYR A 178 13.01 7.67 5.77
CA TYR A 178 12.59 7.39 4.41
C TYR A 178 13.74 7.61 3.41
N LEU A 179 14.50 8.69 3.51
CA LEU A 179 15.68 8.94 2.67
C LEU A 179 16.71 7.83 2.80
N LYS A 180 17.03 7.40 4.01
CA LYS A 180 17.93 6.24 4.24
C LYS A 180 17.37 4.96 3.62
N SER A 181 16.08 4.79 3.57
CA SER A 181 15.44 3.58 3.04
C SER A 181 15.52 3.44 1.51
N ILE A 182 15.78 4.51 0.78
CA ILE A 182 15.94 4.51 -0.69
C ILE A 182 17.40 4.65 -1.14
N ASN A 183 18.33 4.91 -0.21
CA ASN A 183 19.77 5.01 -0.43
C ASN A 183 20.48 3.73 0.06
N PHE A 184 20.31 2.62 -0.64
CA PHE A 184 20.92 1.33 -0.34
C PHE A 184 22.09 0.99 -1.27
#